data_b52022fec9091d1a1b56290e682ae4ef
#
_entry.id   b52022fec9091d1a1b56290e682ae4ef
#
_cell.length_a   1.000
_cell.length_b   1.000
_cell.length_c   1.000
_cell.angle_alpha   90.00
_cell.angle_beta   90.00
_cell.angle_gamma   90.00
#
_symmetry.space_group_name_H-M   'P 1'
#
loop_
_entity.id
_entity.type
_entity.pdbx_description
1 polymer ?
#
loop_
_entity_poly.entity_id
_entity_poly.type
_entity_poly.pdbx_seq_one_letter_code
_entity_poly.pdbx_strand_id
1 'polypeptide(L)'
;LAAMFGLHASFTLSPETLAYVREANTDKLGYHIHVAEGASDETDSIEKYGLRTVERLYQEGILGPNTIAGHCIHVDAAEINRLKETDTMVVHNPESNMGNAVGAPDILAMYKAGIRLALGTDGYTSDMLESYKVANCLVKHRSGLPNQGWGEIPTMLFENNRRIAGQFLKAEVGIIKE
;
A
#
# COMPACT_ATOMS: atom_id res chain seq x y z
N LEU A 1 7.14 22.49 1.77
CA LEU A 1 7.75 21.17 1.64
C LEU A 1 6.81 20.15 2.26
N ALA A 2 6.66 18.99 1.60
CA ALA A 2 5.94 17.85 2.13
C ALA A 2 6.97 16.73 2.39
N ALA A 3 6.76 15.96 3.47
CA ALA A 3 7.61 14.85 3.85
C ALA A 3 6.79 13.74 4.49
N MET A 4 7.34 12.54 4.46
CA MET A 4 6.85 11.35 5.16
C MET A 4 8.05 10.63 5.79
N PHE A 5 7.81 9.86 6.84
CA PHE A 5 8.82 8.93 7.33
C PHE A 5 8.87 7.70 6.43
N GLY A 6 10.00 7.48 5.76
CA GLY A 6 10.27 6.25 5.02
C GLY A 6 10.69 5.15 5.99
N LEU A 7 9.93 4.06 6.02
CA LEU A 7 10.22 2.85 6.76
C LEU A 7 10.43 1.70 5.78
N HIS A 8 11.22 0.69 6.17
CA HIS A 8 11.45 -0.44 5.27
C HIS A 8 10.27 -1.43 5.35
N ALA A 9 10.31 -2.42 6.21
CA ALA A 9 9.27 -3.43 6.33
C ALA A 9 9.17 -3.95 7.78
N SER A 10 8.03 -4.54 8.15
CA SER A 10 7.77 -5.03 9.50
C SER A 10 8.92 -5.87 10.08
N PHE A 11 9.40 -6.85 9.32
CA PHE A 11 10.45 -7.78 9.78
C PHE A 11 11.84 -7.15 9.97
N THR A 12 12.08 -5.95 9.45
CA THR A 12 13.36 -5.23 9.62
C THR A 12 13.31 -4.14 10.68
N LEU A 13 12.17 -3.90 11.28
CA LEU A 13 11.94 -2.82 12.25
C LEU A 13 11.69 -3.42 13.63
N SER A 14 12.61 -3.18 14.56
CA SER A 14 12.43 -3.57 15.95
C SER A 14 11.36 -2.68 16.63
N PRO A 15 10.76 -3.14 17.76
CA PRO A 15 9.87 -2.30 18.55
C PRO A 15 10.51 -0.98 18.99
N GLU A 16 11.81 -1.00 19.32
CA GLU A 16 12.57 0.19 19.72
C GLU A 16 12.69 1.18 18.56
N THR A 17 12.94 0.67 17.34
CA THR A 17 12.99 1.52 16.13
C THR A 17 11.64 2.16 15.85
N LEU A 18 10.56 1.40 15.97
CA LEU A 18 9.20 1.93 15.78
C LEU A 18 8.83 2.95 16.87
N ALA A 19 9.20 2.70 18.13
CA ALA A 19 9.01 3.66 19.21
C ALA A 19 9.77 4.96 18.94
N TYR A 20 11.06 4.87 18.58
CA TYR A 20 11.87 6.03 18.23
C TYR A 20 11.30 6.86 17.09
N VAL A 21 10.82 6.20 16.02
CA VAL A 21 10.22 6.89 14.87
C VAL A 21 8.93 7.61 15.28
N ARG A 22 8.09 6.99 16.13
CA ARG A 22 6.88 7.65 16.65
C ARG A 22 7.20 8.87 17.49
N GLU A 23 8.18 8.77 18.37
CA GLU A 23 8.64 9.89 19.21
C GLU A 23 9.22 11.04 18.37
N ALA A 24 10.00 10.69 17.32
CA ALA A 24 10.57 11.67 16.40
C ALA A 24 9.51 12.35 15.51
N ASN A 25 8.35 11.71 15.30
CA ASN A 25 7.27 12.21 14.44
C ASN A 25 6.37 13.23 15.15
N THR A 26 6.96 14.30 15.66
CA THR A 26 6.24 15.38 16.39
C THR A 26 5.22 16.11 15.52
N ASP A 27 5.47 16.21 14.22
CA ASP A 27 4.61 16.90 13.25
C ASP A 27 3.46 16.01 12.73
N LYS A 28 3.34 14.79 13.24
CA LYS A 28 2.34 13.79 12.80
C LYS A 28 2.33 13.57 11.29
N LEU A 29 3.51 13.51 10.69
CA LEU A 29 3.71 13.15 9.29
C LEU A 29 3.28 11.70 9.07
N GLY A 30 2.94 11.37 7.83
CA GLY A 30 2.62 10.00 7.46
C GLY A 30 3.84 9.09 7.37
N TYR A 31 3.58 7.81 7.26
CA TYR A 31 4.60 6.79 7.05
C TYR A 31 4.47 6.19 5.65
N HIS A 32 5.59 5.80 5.05
CA HIS A 32 5.62 5.02 3.82
C HIS A 32 6.40 3.73 4.11
N ILE A 33 5.75 2.57 4.02
CA ILE A 33 6.27 1.29 4.51
C ILE A 33 5.82 0.13 3.59
N HIS A 34 6.69 -0.87 3.38
CA HIS A 34 6.31 -2.14 2.75
C HIS A 34 5.54 -3.00 3.76
N VAL A 35 4.42 -3.56 3.34
CA VAL A 35 3.52 -4.32 4.21
C VAL A 35 3.16 -5.65 3.55
N ALA A 36 3.47 -6.75 4.21
CA ALA A 36 3.10 -8.09 3.79
C ALA A 36 3.39 -8.36 2.29
N GLU A 37 4.58 -7.94 1.83
CA GLU A 37 5.01 -8.16 0.45
C GLU A 37 5.30 -9.64 0.20
N GLY A 38 6.11 -10.26 1.05
CA GLY A 38 6.40 -11.69 1.01
C GLY A 38 5.67 -12.45 2.12
N ALA A 39 5.40 -13.74 1.90
CA ALA A 39 4.82 -14.60 2.96
C ALA A 39 5.70 -14.66 4.22
N SER A 40 7.01 -14.46 4.07
CA SER A 40 7.97 -14.37 5.17
C SER A 40 7.72 -13.20 6.11
N ASP A 41 7.18 -12.09 5.62
CA ASP A 41 6.83 -10.92 6.45
C ASP A 41 5.76 -11.29 7.49
N GLU A 42 4.74 -12.04 7.06
CA GLU A 42 3.70 -12.56 7.94
C GLU A 42 4.24 -13.60 8.92
N THR A 43 5.04 -14.55 8.43
CA THR A 43 5.63 -15.61 9.27
C THR A 43 6.50 -14.99 10.36
N ASP A 44 7.39 -14.09 10.01
CA ASP A 44 8.28 -13.40 10.97
C ASP A 44 7.48 -12.62 12.03
N SER A 45 6.44 -11.92 11.60
CA SER A 45 5.60 -11.12 12.50
C SER A 45 4.84 -12.01 13.50
N ILE A 46 4.28 -13.12 13.04
CA ILE A 46 3.57 -14.08 13.89
C ILE A 46 4.54 -14.76 14.86
N GLU A 47 5.69 -15.21 14.38
CA GLU A 47 6.69 -15.92 15.22
C GLU A 47 7.26 -15.03 16.32
N LYS A 48 7.56 -13.76 16.01
CA LYS A 48 8.20 -12.85 16.97
C LYS A 48 7.22 -12.14 17.90
N TYR A 49 6.04 -11.80 17.40
CA TYR A 49 5.12 -10.90 18.09
C TYR A 49 3.74 -11.53 18.36
N GLY A 50 3.45 -12.71 17.81
CA GLY A 50 2.12 -13.34 17.91
C GLY A 50 1.03 -12.61 17.13
N LEU A 51 1.40 -11.69 16.23
CA LEU A 51 0.51 -10.82 15.47
C LEU A 51 0.83 -10.90 13.99
N ARG A 52 -0.19 -10.79 13.15
CA ARG A 52 0.01 -10.57 11.72
C ARG A 52 0.55 -9.17 11.46
N THR A 53 1.14 -8.96 10.31
CA THR A 53 1.90 -7.74 9.96
C THR A 53 1.09 -6.47 10.12
N VAL A 54 -0.13 -6.40 9.58
CA VAL A 54 -0.99 -5.21 9.67
C VAL A 54 -1.42 -4.93 11.11
N GLU A 55 -1.77 -5.97 11.87
CA GLU A 55 -2.18 -5.80 13.27
C GLU A 55 -1.01 -5.33 14.14
N ARG A 56 0.20 -5.86 13.92
CA ARG A 56 1.41 -5.36 14.58
C ARG A 56 1.63 -3.87 14.30
N LEU A 57 1.62 -3.48 13.02
CA LEU A 57 1.82 -2.07 12.63
C LEU A 57 0.72 -1.14 13.16
N TYR A 58 -0.51 -1.66 13.30
CA TYR A 58 -1.60 -0.94 13.96
C TYR A 58 -1.31 -0.69 15.44
N GLN A 59 -0.93 -1.73 16.19
CA GLN A 59 -0.58 -1.60 17.61
C GLN A 59 0.62 -0.69 17.84
N GLU A 60 1.55 -0.70 16.91
CA GLU A 60 2.70 0.22 16.90
C GLU A 60 2.35 1.65 16.44
N GLY A 61 1.09 1.96 16.14
CA GLY A 61 0.66 3.31 15.77
C GLY A 61 1.22 3.83 14.44
N ILE A 62 1.57 2.92 13.52
CA ILE A 62 2.12 3.26 12.20
C ILE A 62 1.01 3.48 11.17
N LEU A 63 -0.12 2.77 11.31
CA LEU A 63 -1.23 2.88 10.36
C LEU A 63 -2.07 4.14 10.62
N GLY A 64 -2.60 4.71 9.56
CA GLY A 64 -3.45 5.89 9.64
C GLY A 64 -3.68 6.58 8.29
N PRO A 65 -4.47 7.66 8.26
CA PRO A 65 -4.91 8.30 7.02
C PRO A 65 -3.77 8.96 6.22
N ASN A 66 -2.62 9.16 6.82
CA ASN A 66 -1.41 9.67 6.17
C ASN A 66 -0.37 8.57 5.90
N THR A 67 -0.69 7.30 6.12
CA THR A 67 0.24 6.19 5.87
C THR A 67 -0.01 5.57 4.50
N ILE A 68 1.07 5.31 3.78
CA ILE A 68 1.12 4.53 2.55
C ILE A 68 1.70 3.15 2.87
N ALA A 69 0.87 2.11 2.72
CA ALA A 69 1.26 0.72 2.81
C ALA A 69 1.53 0.16 1.40
N GLY A 70 2.77 -0.13 1.10
CA GLY A 70 3.16 -0.75 -0.17
C GLY A 70 2.80 -2.23 -0.20
N HIS A 71 2.42 -2.74 -1.37
CA HIS A 71 2.15 -4.14 -1.71
C HIS A 71 0.90 -4.75 -1.10
N CYS A 72 0.87 -5.03 0.20
CA CYS A 72 -0.24 -5.70 0.91
C CYS A 72 -0.70 -7.00 0.22
N ILE A 73 0.26 -7.85 -0.20
CA ILE A 73 -0.01 -9.07 -0.99
C ILE A 73 -0.59 -10.18 -0.12
N HIS A 74 0.03 -10.43 1.02
CA HIS A 74 -0.28 -11.57 1.89
C HIS A 74 -1.22 -11.22 3.07
N VAL A 75 -1.94 -10.09 2.96
CA VAL A 75 -2.95 -9.69 3.95
C VAL A 75 -4.19 -10.55 3.86
N ASP A 76 -4.81 -10.83 4.99
CA ASP A 76 -6.09 -11.53 5.07
C ASP A 76 -7.29 -10.57 5.18
N ALA A 77 -8.50 -11.12 5.30
CA ALA A 77 -9.73 -10.32 5.38
C ALA A 77 -9.79 -9.44 6.64
N ALA A 78 -9.22 -9.88 7.77
CA ALA A 78 -9.18 -9.10 9.00
C ALA A 78 -8.21 -7.93 8.85
N GLU A 79 -7.06 -8.14 8.21
CA GLU A 79 -6.08 -7.11 7.91
C GLU A 79 -6.60 -6.09 6.88
N ILE A 80 -7.35 -6.53 5.85
CA ILE A 80 -8.06 -5.63 4.92
C ILE A 80 -9.03 -4.73 5.69
N ASN A 81 -9.80 -5.28 6.62
CA ASN A 81 -10.69 -4.49 7.46
C ASN A 81 -9.92 -3.50 8.34
N ARG A 82 -8.79 -3.88 8.94
CA ARG A 82 -7.94 -3.01 9.74
C ARG A 82 -7.37 -1.85 8.93
N LEU A 83 -6.88 -2.12 7.71
CA LEU A 83 -6.41 -1.09 6.78
C LEU A 83 -7.54 -0.10 6.44
N LYS A 84 -8.77 -0.60 6.26
CA LYS A 84 -9.94 0.26 6.04
C LYS A 84 -10.31 1.10 7.26
N GLU A 85 -10.37 0.50 8.46
CA GLU A 85 -10.69 1.19 9.71
C GLU A 85 -9.72 2.33 10.02
N THR A 86 -8.44 2.14 9.73
CA THR A 86 -7.39 3.13 9.93
C THR A 86 -7.30 4.16 8.80
N ASP A 87 -8.09 4.02 7.74
CA ASP A 87 -8.02 4.82 6.51
C ASP A 87 -6.61 4.83 5.89
N THR A 88 -5.87 3.72 6.05
CA THR A 88 -4.53 3.56 5.47
C THR A 88 -4.62 3.39 3.95
N MET A 89 -3.76 4.11 3.23
CA MET A 89 -3.66 4.00 1.76
C MET A 89 -2.84 2.78 1.38
N VAL A 90 -3.28 2.04 0.37
CA VAL A 90 -2.55 0.88 -0.15
C VAL A 90 -2.07 1.16 -1.56
N VAL A 91 -0.79 0.93 -1.82
CA VAL A 91 -0.18 1.10 -3.15
C VAL A 91 0.20 -0.26 -3.72
N HIS A 92 -0.40 -0.60 -4.86
CA HIS A 92 -0.11 -1.80 -5.62
C HIS A 92 1.04 -1.54 -6.60
N ASN A 93 2.08 -2.36 -6.55
CA ASN A 93 3.28 -2.29 -7.39
C ASN A 93 3.34 -3.54 -8.31
N PRO A 94 2.56 -3.60 -9.40
CA PRO A 94 2.31 -4.86 -10.10
C PRO A 94 3.57 -5.47 -10.71
N GLU A 95 4.44 -4.67 -11.30
CA GLU A 95 5.66 -5.14 -11.96
C GLU A 95 6.68 -5.64 -10.94
N SER A 96 6.88 -4.91 -9.85
CA SER A 96 7.76 -5.34 -8.77
C SER A 96 7.26 -6.65 -8.15
N ASN A 97 5.97 -6.76 -7.86
CA ASN A 97 5.38 -7.97 -7.29
C ASN A 97 5.61 -9.20 -8.20
N MET A 98 5.46 -9.02 -9.51
CA MET A 98 5.70 -10.09 -10.48
C MET A 98 7.19 -10.40 -10.63
N GLY A 99 8.03 -9.37 -10.71
CA GLY A 99 9.47 -9.53 -10.87
C GLY A 99 10.15 -10.18 -9.68
N ASN A 100 9.65 -9.91 -8.47
CA ASN A 100 10.12 -10.53 -7.22
C ASN A 100 9.44 -11.89 -6.96
N ALA A 101 8.48 -12.30 -7.80
CA ALA A 101 7.71 -13.53 -7.66
C ALA A 101 7.01 -13.69 -6.28
N VAL A 102 6.60 -12.56 -5.67
CA VAL A 102 5.96 -12.53 -4.34
C VAL A 102 4.43 -12.73 -4.41
N GLY A 103 3.85 -12.73 -5.59
CA GLY A 103 2.41 -12.89 -5.80
C GLY A 103 1.71 -11.59 -6.19
N ALA A 104 0.41 -11.52 -5.95
CA ALA A 104 -0.40 -10.34 -6.24
C ALA A 104 -1.46 -10.13 -5.15
N PRO A 105 -1.71 -8.88 -4.72
CA PRO A 105 -2.73 -8.56 -3.73
C PRO A 105 -4.14 -8.80 -4.27
N ASP A 106 -5.10 -8.99 -3.38
CA ASP A 106 -6.51 -9.04 -3.73
C ASP A 106 -7.09 -7.63 -3.87
N ILE A 107 -6.76 -6.98 -4.99
CA ILE A 107 -7.19 -5.61 -5.31
C ILE A 107 -8.71 -5.49 -5.32
N LEU A 108 -9.42 -6.52 -5.80
CA LEU A 108 -10.88 -6.48 -5.87
C LEU A 108 -11.53 -6.51 -4.47
N ALA A 109 -11.02 -7.35 -3.56
CA ALA A 109 -11.48 -7.37 -2.18
C ALA A 109 -11.21 -6.04 -1.47
N MET A 110 -10.00 -5.50 -1.62
CA MET A 110 -9.62 -4.21 -1.02
C MET A 110 -10.45 -3.05 -1.58
N TYR A 111 -10.67 -3.01 -2.90
CA TYR A 111 -11.51 -1.99 -3.54
C TYR A 111 -12.95 -2.07 -3.04
N LYS A 112 -13.52 -3.28 -2.98
CA LYS A 112 -14.85 -3.53 -2.44
C LYS A 112 -14.97 -3.12 -0.97
N ALA A 113 -13.95 -3.31 -0.17
CA ALA A 113 -13.88 -2.84 1.21
C ALA A 113 -13.80 -1.30 1.31
N GLY A 114 -13.53 -0.60 0.20
CA GLY A 114 -13.43 0.85 0.14
C GLY A 114 -12.10 1.38 0.63
N ILE A 115 -11.02 0.60 0.52
CA ILE A 115 -9.66 1.07 0.77
C ILE A 115 -9.25 2.05 -0.35
N ARG A 116 -8.52 3.09 0.01
CA ARG A 116 -7.91 4.01 -0.95
C ARG A 116 -6.71 3.32 -1.62
N LEU A 117 -6.98 2.69 -2.77
CA LEU A 117 -5.97 1.98 -3.56
C LEU A 117 -5.33 2.90 -4.57
N ALA A 118 -4.02 2.76 -4.75
CA ALA A 118 -3.24 3.49 -5.74
C ALA A 118 -2.27 2.57 -6.49
N LEU A 119 -1.69 3.04 -7.58
CA LEU A 119 -0.63 2.36 -8.31
C LEU A 119 0.72 2.99 -8.02
N GLY A 120 1.72 2.16 -7.88
CA GLY A 120 3.12 2.53 -7.79
C GLY A 120 3.98 1.68 -8.72
N THR A 121 5.25 2.02 -8.78
CA THR A 121 6.24 1.36 -9.63
C THR A 121 7.30 0.62 -8.84
N ASP A 122 7.44 0.96 -7.56
CA ASP A 122 8.56 0.50 -6.75
C ASP A 122 9.91 0.85 -7.43
N GLY A 123 10.92 0.02 -7.32
CA GLY A 123 12.21 0.20 -7.98
C GLY A 123 12.29 -0.34 -9.42
N TYR A 124 11.16 -0.65 -10.05
CA TYR A 124 11.12 -1.35 -11.36
C TYR A 124 11.15 -0.40 -12.56
N THR A 125 10.22 0.53 -12.62
CA THR A 125 10.08 1.48 -13.73
C THR A 125 9.60 2.84 -13.22
N SER A 126 9.71 3.87 -14.02
CA SER A 126 9.04 5.16 -13.79
C SER A 126 7.84 5.37 -14.72
N ASP A 127 7.52 4.38 -15.57
CA ASP A 127 6.38 4.44 -16.49
C ASP A 127 5.09 3.94 -15.81
N MET A 128 4.30 4.89 -15.33
CA MET A 128 3.01 4.59 -14.68
C MET A 128 1.96 4.02 -15.63
N LEU A 129 2.07 4.24 -16.95
CA LEU A 129 1.16 3.63 -17.93
C LEU A 129 1.52 2.16 -18.16
N GLU A 130 2.78 1.79 -18.06
CA GLU A 130 3.21 0.40 -18.03
C GLU A 130 2.65 -0.31 -16.80
N SER A 131 2.84 0.25 -15.61
CA SER A 131 2.25 -0.28 -14.38
C SER A 131 0.73 -0.41 -14.45
N TYR A 132 0.04 0.55 -15.06
CA TYR A 132 -1.41 0.48 -15.32
C TYR A 132 -1.77 -0.72 -16.21
N LYS A 133 -1.07 -0.91 -17.32
CA LYS A 133 -1.26 -2.04 -18.24
C LYS A 133 -1.06 -3.37 -17.50
N VAL A 134 0.03 -3.50 -16.76
CA VAL A 134 0.36 -4.71 -16.01
C VAL A 134 -0.68 -4.99 -14.92
N ALA A 135 -1.08 -4.00 -14.15
CA ALA A 135 -2.13 -4.14 -13.13
C ALA A 135 -3.46 -4.63 -13.74
N ASN A 136 -3.85 -4.08 -14.90
CA ASN A 136 -5.07 -4.47 -15.61
C ASN A 136 -5.03 -5.92 -16.11
N CYS A 137 -3.87 -6.38 -16.57
CA CYS A 137 -3.69 -7.80 -16.93
C CYS A 137 -3.69 -8.71 -15.70
N LEU A 138 -2.98 -8.30 -14.65
CA LEU A 138 -2.78 -9.10 -13.46
C LEU A 138 -4.08 -9.32 -12.68
N VAL A 139 -4.95 -8.31 -12.55
CA VAL A 139 -6.24 -8.46 -11.87
C VAL A 139 -7.15 -9.45 -12.59
N LYS A 140 -7.14 -9.47 -13.92
CA LYS A 140 -7.89 -10.44 -14.73
C LYS A 140 -7.32 -11.85 -14.63
N HIS A 141 -5.99 -11.94 -14.70
CA HIS A 141 -5.30 -13.23 -14.56
C HIS A 141 -5.57 -13.86 -13.19
N ARG A 142 -5.48 -13.06 -12.11
CA ARG A 142 -5.76 -13.51 -10.75
C ARG A 142 -7.22 -13.91 -10.53
N SER A 143 -8.16 -13.11 -11.01
CA SER A 143 -9.60 -13.38 -10.84
C SER A 143 -10.15 -14.46 -11.75
N GLY A 144 -9.47 -14.77 -12.85
CA GLY A 144 -9.98 -15.65 -13.91
C GLY A 144 -11.15 -15.05 -14.72
N LEU A 145 -11.42 -13.76 -14.57
CA LEU A 145 -12.57 -13.08 -15.18
C LEU A 145 -12.12 -11.90 -16.05
N PRO A 146 -12.49 -11.86 -17.34
CA PRO A 146 -12.04 -10.83 -18.28
C PRO A 146 -12.69 -9.46 -18.03
N ASN A 147 -13.79 -9.41 -17.29
CA ASN A 147 -14.56 -8.20 -17.03
C ASN A 147 -14.18 -7.49 -15.72
N GLN A 148 -13.16 -7.95 -15.00
CA GLN A 148 -12.67 -7.31 -13.77
C GLN A 148 -11.60 -6.24 -14.08
N GLY A 149 -11.47 -5.26 -13.19
CA GLY A 149 -10.41 -4.25 -13.25
C GLY A 149 -10.72 -3.03 -14.14
N TRP A 150 -11.83 -3.01 -14.87
CA TRP A 150 -12.15 -1.90 -15.79
C TRP A 150 -12.47 -0.57 -15.10
N GLY A 151 -13.01 -0.62 -13.88
CA GLY A 151 -13.26 0.58 -13.05
C GLY A 151 -12.16 0.80 -12.03
N GLU A 152 -11.72 -0.28 -11.40
CA GLU A 152 -10.79 -0.26 -10.27
C GLU A 152 -9.42 0.29 -10.66
N ILE A 153 -8.81 -0.26 -11.72
CA ILE A 153 -7.44 0.12 -12.11
C ILE A 153 -7.35 1.56 -12.65
N PRO A 154 -8.26 2.04 -13.52
CA PRO A 154 -8.29 3.47 -13.88
C PRO A 154 -8.45 4.39 -12.66
N THR A 155 -9.35 4.05 -11.73
CA THR A 155 -9.55 4.84 -10.50
C THR A 155 -8.26 4.92 -9.68
N MET A 156 -7.52 3.82 -9.55
CA MET A 156 -6.24 3.80 -8.83
C MET A 156 -5.24 4.80 -9.40
N LEU A 157 -5.04 4.77 -10.72
CA LEU A 157 -4.05 5.64 -11.38
C LEU A 157 -4.55 7.09 -11.53
N PHE A 158 -5.70 7.28 -12.18
CA PHE A 158 -6.09 8.61 -12.64
C PHE A 158 -6.80 9.45 -11.57
N GLU A 159 -7.40 8.80 -10.56
CA GLU A 159 -8.06 9.52 -9.48
C GLU A 159 -7.30 9.44 -8.16
N ASN A 160 -7.00 8.23 -7.68
CA ASN A 160 -6.48 8.07 -6.33
C ASN A 160 -5.02 8.50 -6.21
N ASN A 161 -4.15 8.20 -7.19
CA ASN A 161 -2.77 8.71 -7.18
C ASN A 161 -2.76 10.23 -7.09
N ARG A 162 -3.60 10.90 -7.86
CA ARG A 162 -3.76 12.35 -7.84
C ARG A 162 -4.24 12.87 -6.48
N ARG A 163 -5.27 12.22 -5.90
CA ARG A 163 -5.82 12.60 -4.59
C ARG A 163 -4.79 12.43 -3.47
N ILE A 164 -4.05 11.33 -3.49
CA ILE A 164 -2.98 11.05 -2.52
C ILE A 164 -1.87 12.09 -2.66
N ALA A 165 -1.38 12.34 -3.86
CA ALA A 165 -0.37 13.36 -4.10
C ALA A 165 -0.85 14.76 -3.65
N GLY A 166 -2.10 15.12 -3.96
CA GLY A 166 -2.71 16.38 -3.54
C GLY A 166 -2.82 16.53 -2.02
N GLN A 167 -3.13 15.44 -1.31
CA GLN A 167 -3.18 15.42 0.16
C GLN A 167 -1.84 15.80 0.78
N PHE A 168 -0.74 15.21 0.32
CA PHE A 168 0.60 15.49 0.85
C PHE A 168 1.17 16.82 0.37
N LEU A 169 0.98 17.16 -0.88
CA LEU A 169 1.49 18.41 -1.47
C LEU A 169 0.63 19.62 -1.11
N LYS A 170 -0.56 19.40 -0.53
CA LYS A 170 -1.57 20.45 -0.25
C LYS A 170 -1.87 21.30 -1.48
N ALA A 171 -1.95 20.67 -2.65
CA ALA A 171 -2.17 21.31 -3.94
C ALA A 171 -3.00 20.40 -4.85
N GLU A 172 -3.72 21.00 -5.78
CA GLU A 172 -4.30 20.26 -6.91
C GLU A 172 -3.18 19.84 -7.87
N VAL A 173 -3.04 18.55 -8.10
CA VAL A 173 -2.05 17.95 -9.00
C VAL A 173 -2.72 17.03 -10.01
N GLY A 174 -2.10 16.82 -11.17
CA GLY A 174 -2.58 15.88 -12.18
C GLY A 174 -3.91 16.25 -12.82
N ILE A 175 -4.25 17.53 -12.87
CA ILE A 175 -5.42 18.05 -13.58
C ILE A 175 -4.95 18.79 -14.82
N ILE A 176 -5.50 18.43 -15.97
CA ILE A 176 -5.34 19.21 -17.19
C ILE A 176 -6.33 20.37 -17.10
N LYS A 177 -5.82 21.59 -17.06
CA LYS A 177 -6.61 22.84 -17.12
C LYS A 177 -6.40 23.47 -18.48
N GLU A 178 -7.47 24.06 -19.02
CA GLU A 178 -7.41 24.91 -20.21
C GLU A 178 -6.59 26.19 -19.93
#